data_d38cd4b5e20d94aa5a938a4e80547960
#
_entry.id   d38cd4b5e20d94aa5a938a4e80547960
#
_cell.length_a   1.000
_cell.length_b   1.000
_cell.length_c   1.000
_cell.angle_alpha   90.00
_cell.angle_beta   90.00
_cell.angle_gamma   90.00
#
_symmetry.space_group_name_H-M   'P 1'
#
loop_
_entity.id
_entity.type
_entity.pdbx_description
1 polymer ?
#
loop_
_entity_poly.entity_id
_entity_poly.type
_entity_poly.pdbx_seq_one_letter_code
_entity_poly.pdbx_strand_id
1 'polypeptide(L)'
;LLPGVLTANPELTNSTSNFVGIRDLPNSMTDGKDANSINSSSVGVYVDGAVVNNSAMLMGGKAAAFGQQTSRGIDMRTISTDNIESIEVIRGVASAEYGNMSAGAVVVKTKQGRTPYEIRVKTVPDTKAVSLTKGYALGSDKGFLNASIDYANAMKDIRTVEESYDRGTFSVGYTNTFNRDRTPFQFNAKVSGYLSRGTTKADPDNISQAERKELDDRNLSINLNGSWLLNKSWITSLKYVFNTSMTRQYARQQMAPSALGVANPGALENGEYLTEFTPDNYLSDIRNLSMAYYTTAKMVAELSGRYGKVYNKAMLGVEWNNSGNTGKGQYYEGVRPMSFRPEPFSDIPFLN
;
A
#
# COMPACT_ATOMS: atom_id res chain seq x y z
N LEU A 1 -0.62 -9.94 18.27
CA LEU A 1 -0.94 -10.80 17.13
C LEU A 1 -2.36 -11.30 17.28
N LEU A 2 -3.21 -11.04 16.31
CA LEU A 2 -4.58 -11.58 16.29
C LEU A 2 -4.52 -13.03 15.80
N PRO A 3 -5.22 -13.99 16.47
CA PRO A 3 -5.19 -15.38 16.06
C PRO A 3 -5.64 -15.57 14.61
N GLY A 4 -4.87 -16.30 13.79
CA GLY A 4 -5.19 -16.56 12.38
C GLY A 4 -4.88 -15.40 11.43
N VAL A 5 -4.13 -14.41 11.88
CA VAL A 5 -3.53 -13.37 11.03
C VAL A 5 -2.03 -13.61 11.05
N LEU A 6 -1.46 -13.83 9.88
CA LEU A 6 -0.02 -13.98 9.69
C LEU A 6 0.53 -12.70 9.06
N THR A 7 1.58 -12.17 9.64
CA THR A 7 2.40 -11.13 9.01
C THR A 7 3.66 -11.80 8.49
N ALA A 8 3.96 -11.63 7.23
CA ALA A 8 5.14 -12.23 6.62
C ALA A 8 6.43 -11.74 7.29
N ASN A 9 6.40 -10.54 7.85
CA ASN A 9 7.53 -9.97 8.56
C ASN A 9 7.08 -8.80 9.45
N PRO A 10 7.09 -8.93 10.77
CA PRO A 10 6.66 -7.89 11.69
C PRO A 10 7.68 -6.74 11.84
N GLU A 11 8.86 -6.85 11.25
CA GLU A 11 9.93 -5.89 11.41
C GLU A 11 9.90 -4.82 10.32
N LEU A 12 10.07 -3.55 10.71
CA LEU A 12 10.21 -2.44 9.78
C LEU A 12 11.53 -2.50 9.00
N THR A 13 12.52 -3.19 9.55
CA THR A 13 13.91 -3.23 9.09
C THR A 13 14.13 -4.06 7.84
N ASN A 14 13.13 -4.84 7.41
CA ASN A 14 13.35 -5.70 6.26
C ASN A 14 13.24 -4.93 4.95
N SER A 15 14.14 -5.22 4.02
CA SER A 15 14.11 -4.70 2.65
C SER A 15 12.88 -5.16 1.84
N THR A 16 12.11 -6.10 2.37
CA THR A 16 10.88 -6.60 1.75
C THR A 16 9.64 -5.99 2.39
N SER A 17 8.63 -5.72 1.57
CA SER A 17 7.33 -5.21 2.02
C SER A 17 6.67 -6.15 3.03
N ASN A 18 5.94 -5.58 3.97
CA ASN A 18 5.29 -6.33 5.05
C ASN A 18 3.79 -6.50 4.76
N PHE A 19 3.39 -7.70 4.42
CA PHE A 19 2.00 -8.02 4.05
C PHE A 19 1.26 -8.76 5.15
N VAL A 20 -0.06 -8.61 5.18
CA VAL A 20 -0.95 -9.34 6.07
C VAL A 20 -1.67 -10.43 5.29
N GLY A 21 -1.56 -11.67 5.76
CA GLY A 21 -2.36 -12.80 5.31
C GLY A 21 -3.45 -13.13 6.36
N ILE A 22 -4.65 -13.49 5.89
CA ILE A 22 -5.73 -14.03 6.71
C ILE A 22 -6.02 -15.44 6.20
N ARG A 23 -6.05 -16.42 7.09
CA ARG A 23 -6.24 -17.85 6.76
C ARG A 23 -5.20 -18.41 5.80
N ASP A 24 -3.95 -18.01 5.98
CA ASP A 24 -2.89 -18.65 5.25
C ASP A 24 -2.86 -20.13 5.54
N LEU A 25 -2.88 -20.93 4.49
CA LEU A 25 -2.60 -22.35 4.59
C LEU A 25 -1.16 -22.50 5.11
N PRO A 26 -0.93 -23.26 6.17
CA PRO A 26 0.39 -23.39 6.79
C PRO A 26 1.38 -24.14 5.90
N ASN A 27 1.21 -24.11 4.62
CA ASN A 27 2.08 -24.86 3.75
C ASN A 27 2.16 -24.35 2.33
N SER A 28 2.94 -23.36 2.14
CA SER A 28 3.65 -23.27 0.88
C SER A 28 4.91 -24.14 1.01
N MET A 29 4.77 -25.42 0.80
CA MET A 29 5.91 -26.33 0.66
C MET A 29 6.69 -26.11 -0.63
N THR A 30 6.31 -25.15 -1.41
CA THR A 30 7.03 -24.69 -2.59
C THR A 30 7.64 -23.36 -2.28
N ASP A 31 8.94 -23.31 -2.13
CA ASP A 31 9.80 -22.12 -2.16
C ASP A 31 9.16 -20.76 -1.83
N GLY A 32 8.46 -20.67 -0.74
CA GLY A 32 8.14 -19.51 0.07
C GLY A 32 7.70 -18.19 -0.58
N LYS A 33 7.82 -18.04 -1.88
CA LYS A 33 7.74 -16.73 -2.55
C LYS A 33 6.37 -16.45 -3.20
N ASP A 34 5.68 -17.46 -3.70
CA ASP A 34 4.49 -17.24 -4.53
C ASP A 34 3.16 -17.38 -3.80
N ALA A 35 3.03 -18.32 -2.87
CA ALA A 35 1.79 -18.54 -2.15
C ALA A 35 1.44 -17.42 -1.17
N ASN A 36 2.43 -16.83 -0.50
CA ASN A 36 2.22 -15.68 0.39
C ASN A 36 1.77 -14.42 -0.37
N SER A 37 2.12 -14.29 -1.64
CA SER A 37 1.70 -13.16 -2.47
C SER A 37 0.23 -13.26 -2.89
N ILE A 38 -0.25 -14.46 -3.22
CA ILE A 38 -1.64 -14.70 -3.62
C ILE A 38 -2.57 -14.49 -2.42
N ASN A 39 -2.21 -15.02 -1.26
CA ASN A 39 -3.04 -14.88 -0.06
C ASN A 39 -3.12 -13.43 0.43
N SER A 40 -2.03 -12.68 0.37
CA SER A 40 -2.03 -11.28 0.76
C SER A 40 -2.81 -10.38 -0.19
N SER A 41 -2.88 -10.72 -1.48
CA SER A 41 -3.69 -9.98 -2.46
C SER A 41 -5.20 -10.20 -2.28
N SER A 42 -5.60 -11.27 -1.61
CA SER A 42 -7.01 -11.60 -1.33
C SER A 42 -7.55 -10.98 -0.05
N VAL A 43 -6.71 -10.29 0.73
CA VAL A 43 -7.10 -9.55 1.93
C VAL A 43 -7.43 -8.11 1.56
N GLY A 44 -8.66 -7.70 1.81
CA GLY A 44 -9.08 -6.30 1.69
C GLY A 44 -8.57 -5.47 2.87
N VAL A 45 -7.92 -4.34 2.61
CA VAL A 45 -7.56 -3.38 3.66
C VAL A 45 -8.38 -2.10 3.44
N TYR A 46 -9.10 -1.70 4.48
CA TYR A 46 -9.97 -0.53 4.45
C TYR A 46 -9.49 0.47 5.51
N VAL A 47 -9.30 1.70 5.13
CA VAL A 47 -8.96 2.79 6.05
C VAL A 47 -10.05 3.84 5.97
N ASP A 48 -10.75 4.07 7.09
CA ASP A 48 -11.89 5.00 7.19
C ASP A 48 -12.95 4.75 6.10
N GLY A 49 -13.26 3.47 5.86
CA GLY A 49 -14.26 3.04 4.87
C GLY A 49 -13.79 3.01 3.42
N ALA A 50 -12.62 3.55 3.11
CA ALA A 50 -12.02 3.48 1.78
C ALA A 50 -11.12 2.27 1.61
N VAL A 51 -11.24 1.59 0.49
CA VAL A 51 -10.32 0.52 0.10
C VAL A 51 -8.93 1.12 -0.15
N VAL A 52 -7.93 0.58 0.53
CA VAL A 52 -6.54 0.80 0.14
C VAL A 52 -6.20 -0.28 -0.89
N ASN A 53 -5.94 0.13 -2.10
CA ASN A 53 -5.70 -0.78 -3.21
C ASN A 53 -4.34 -0.50 -3.86
N ASN A 54 -3.66 -1.57 -4.22
CA ASN A 54 -2.40 -1.54 -4.97
C ASN A 54 -2.45 -2.36 -6.27
N SER A 55 -3.65 -2.73 -6.74
CA SER A 55 -3.81 -3.57 -7.94
C SER A 55 -3.21 -2.95 -9.21
N ALA A 56 -3.13 -1.64 -9.27
CA ALA A 56 -2.46 -0.91 -10.36
C ALA A 56 -0.94 -0.78 -10.19
N MET A 57 -0.38 -1.23 -9.07
CA MET A 57 1.06 -1.27 -8.83
C MET A 57 1.65 -2.54 -9.47
N LEU A 58 1.84 -2.51 -10.75
CA LEU A 58 2.43 -3.60 -11.52
C LEU A 58 3.96 -3.44 -11.53
N MET A 59 4.60 -3.94 -10.49
CA MET A 59 6.05 -4.08 -10.45
C MET A 59 6.41 -5.46 -11.01
N GLY A 60 6.25 -5.63 -12.31
CA GLY A 60 6.52 -6.88 -13.01
C GLY A 60 7.95 -6.99 -13.49
N GLY A 61 8.36 -8.23 -13.78
CA GLY A 61 9.63 -8.60 -14.36
C GLY A 61 10.59 -9.25 -13.37
N LYS A 62 11.71 -9.71 -13.87
CA LYS A 62 12.78 -10.36 -13.09
C LYS A 62 13.50 -9.42 -12.10
N ALA A 63 13.15 -8.14 -12.08
CA ALA A 63 13.46 -7.20 -11.01
C ALA A 63 12.79 -7.57 -9.67
N ALA A 64 12.26 -8.77 -9.59
CA ALA A 64 11.81 -9.42 -8.34
C ALA A 64 12.89 -9.51 -7.24
N ALA A 65 14.10 -9.07 -7.51
CA ALA A 65 15.14 -8.87 -6.51
C ALA A 65 14.71 -7.94 -5.36
N PHE A 66 13.76 -7.04 -5.60
CA PHE A 66 13.10 -6.28 -4.54
C PHE A 66 11.99 -7.07 -3.83
N GLY A 67 11.85 -8.34 -4.13
CA GLY A 67 10.78 -9.15 -3.54
C GLY A 67 9.37 -8.68 -3.91
N GLN A 68 9.23 -7.76 -4.83
CA GLN A 68 7.96 -7.17 -5.23
C GLN A 68 7.50 -7.84 -6.52
N GLN A 69 6.58 -8.76 -6.37
CA GLN A 69 5.84 -9.31 -7.48
C GLN A 69 4.57 -8.50 -7.70
N THR A 70 4.06 -8.55 -8.92
CA THR A 70 2.76 -8.01 -9.29
C THR A 70 1.68 -8.46 -8.32
N SER A 71 0.81 -7.52 -7.91
CA SER A 71 -0.38 -7.77 -7.08
C SER A 71 -0.13 -8.36 -5.68
N ARG A 72 0.95 -8.01 -5.02
CA ARG A 72 1.09 -8.29 -3.59
C ARG A 72 0.12 -7.44 -2.78
N GLY A 73 -0.23 -7.93 -1.59
CA GLY A 73 -1.04 -7.21 -0.61
C GLY A 73 -0.45 -5.83 -0.26
N ILE A 74 -1.16 -5.10 0.56
CA ILE A 74 -0.76 -3.76 0.97
C ILE A 74 0.39 -3.85 1.96
N ASP A 75 1.43 -3.05 1.73
CA ASP A 75 2.54 -2.94 2.67
C ASP A 75 2.09 -2.22 3.94
N MET A 76 1.95 -2.98 5.03
CA MET A 76 1.48 -2.46 6.32
C MET A 76 2.44 -1.47 6.95
N ARG A 77 3.70 -1.40 6.50
CA ARG A 77 4.66 -0.38 6.96
C ARG A 77 4.24 1.03 6.56
N THR A 78 3.39 1.18 5.55
CA THR A 78 2.89 2.48 5.07
C THR A 78 1.77 3.05 5.93
N ILE A 79 1.18 2.25 6.83
CA ILE A 79 0.11 2.68 7.72
C ILE A 79 0.70 3.01 9.10
N SER A 80 0.59 4.28 9.51
CA SER A 80 0.99 4.68 10.86
C SER A 80 0.05 4.11 11.91
N THR A 81 0.62 3.42 12.91
CA THR A 81 -0.15 2.84 14.02
C THR A 81 -0.57 3.87 15.05
N ASP A 82 0.08 5.03 15.12
CA ASP A 82 -0.14 6.01 16.17
C ASP A 82 -1.42 6.83 15.98
N ASN A 83 -1.93 6.90 14.76
CA ASN A 83 -3.19 7.55 14.42
C ASN A 83 -4.38 6.57 14.35
N ILE A 84 -4.20 5.33 14.77
CA ILE A 84 -5.27 4.32 14.75
C ILE A 84 -6.10 4.41 16.02
N GLU A 85 -7.42 4.43 15.85
CA GLU A 85 -8.40 4.30 16.92
C GLU A 85 -8.76 2.82 17.15
N SER A 86 -9.06 2.09 16.06
CA SER A 86 -9.41 0.68 16.13
C SER A 86 -9.03 -0.07 14.85
N ILE A 87 -8.76 -1.36 15.03
CA ILE A 87 -8.56 -2.30 13.93
C ILE A 87 -9.54 -3.45 14.13
N GLU A 88 -10.34 -3.69 13.10
CA GLU A 88 -11.26 -4.83 13.03
C GLU A 88 -10.77 -5.79 11.95
N VAL A 89 -10.72 -7.09 12.27
CA VAL A 89 -10.37 -8.15 11.33
C VAL A 89 -11.60 -8.99 11.04
N ILE A 90 -12.11 -8.90 9.83
CA ILE A 90 -13.24 -9.67 9.35
C ILE A 90 -12.72 -10.96 8.74
N ARG A 91 -13.11 -12.09 9.34
CA ARG A 91 -12.77 -13.43 8.86
C ARG A 91 -14.02 -14.14 8.38
N GLY A 92 -13.99 -14.67 7.18
CA GLY A 92 -15.13 -15.39 6.63
C GLY A 92 -15.94 -14.56 5.64
N VAL A 93 -17.24 -14.86 5.56
CA VAL A 93 -18.14 -14.16 4.65
C VAL A 93 -18.38 -12.77 5.22
N ALA A 94 -17.80 -11.78 4.59
CA ALA A 94 -18.07 -10.39 4.94
C ALA A 94 -19.41 -9.93 4.38
N SER A 95 -19.91 -8.82 4.91
CA SER A 95 -21.06 -8.13 4.33
C SER A 95 -20.80 -7.81 2.86
N ALA A 96 -21.82 -7.86 2.03
CA ALA A 96 -21.78 -7.42 0.63
C ALA A 96 -21.31 -5.95 0.46
N GLU A 97 -21.28 -5.21 1.55
CA GLU A 97 -20.68 -3.86 1.61
C GLU A 97 -19.15 -3.87 1.33
N TYR A 98 -18.47 -4.98 1.64
CA TYR A 98 -17.06 -5.14 1.38
C TYR A 98 -16.86 -5.99 0.13
N GLY A 99 -16.52 -5.33 -0.99
CA GLY A 99 -16.19 -6.01 -2.26
C GLY A 99 -14.73 -6.44 -2.33
N ASN A 100 -14.39 -7.21 -3.36
CA ASN A 100 -13.01 -7.54 -3.77
C ASN A 100 -12.12 -8.21 -2.70
N MET A 101 -12.69 -9.07 -1.87
CA MET A 101 -11.93 -9.87 -0.92
C MET A 101 -12.40 -11.32 -0.90
N SER A 102 -11.47 -12.25 -0.85
CA SER A 102 -11.76 -13.69 -0.75
C SER A 102 -11.28 -14.31 0.56
N ALA A 103 -10.24 -13.77 1.19
CA ALA A 103 -9.68 -14.30 2.43
C ALA A 103 -10.19 -13.59 3.69
N GLY A 104 -10.59 -12.33 3.57
CA GLY A 104 -11.06 -11.50 4.67
C GLY A 104 -10.71 -10.04 4.52
N ALA A 105 -10.98 -9.23 5.55
CA ALA A 105 -10.66 -7.80 5.54
C ALA A 105 -10.03 -7.34 6.85
N VAL A 106 -9.17 -6.34 6.73
CA VAL A 106 -8.66 -5.52 7.82
C VAL A 106 -9.27 -4.13 7.69
N VAL A 107 -10.09 -3.75 8.65
CA VAL A 107 -10.75 -2.44 8.68
C VAL A 107 -10.08 -1.59 9.74
N VAL A 108 -9.45 -0.52 9.32
CA VAL A 108 -8.73 0.43 10.18
C VAL A 108 -9.58 1.70 10.30
N LYS A 109 -9.83 2.13 11.52
CA LYS A 109 -10.43 3.44 11.82
C LYS A 109 -9.38 4.33 12.43
N THR A 110 -9.25 5.55 11.91
CA THR A 110 -8.32 6.54 12.44
C THR A 110 -9.00 7.42 13.47
N LYS A 111 -8.19 7.98 14.38
CA LYS A 111 -8.66 8.88 15.45
C LYS A 111 -9.39 10.08 14.87
N GLN A 112 -10.57 10.35 15.39
CA GLN A 112 -11.43 11.47 15.01
C GLN A 112 -11.90 12.22 16.27
N GLY A 113 -12.38 13.44 16.08
CA GLY A 113 -12.92 14.21 17.18
C GLY A 113 -11.83 14.98 17.97
N ARG A 114 -12.20 15.45 19.18
CA ARG A 114 -11.29 16.18 20.05
C ARG A 114 -10.35 15.20 20.76
N THR A 115 -9.06 15.33 20.51
CA THR A 115 -8.02 14.56 21.22
C THR A 115 -6.98 15.52 21.81
N PRO A 116 -6.37 15.17 22.96
CA PRO A 116 -5.26 15.96 23.51
C PRO A 116 -4.05 15.93 22.58
N TYR A 117 -3.04 16.73 22.89
CA TYR A 117 -1.72 16.51 22.30
C TYR A 117 -1.20 15.15 22.75
N GLU A 118 -0.83 14.32 21.80
CA GLU A 118 -0.22 13.04 22.04
C GLU A 118 1.11 13.00 21.29
N ILE A 119 2.18 12.91 22.05
CA ILE A 119 3.53 12.72 21.53
C ILE A 119 3.98 11.34 21.95
N ARG A 120 4.37 10.51 21.00
CA ARG A 120 4.93 9.20 21.24
C ARG A 120 6.35 9.14 20.72
N VAL A 121 7.24 8.65 21.55
CA VAL A 121 8.63 8.38 21.18
C VAL A 121 8.87 6.89 21.41
N LYS A 122 9.29 6.19 20.38
CA LYS A 122 9.67 4.78 20.44
C LYS A 122 11.15 4.66 20.12
N THR A 123 11.89 4.03 21.02
CA THR A 123 13.30 3.72 20.80
C THR A 123 13.53 2.27 21.17
N VAL A 124 13.83 1.47 20.17
CA VAL A 124 14.27 0.08 20.28
C VAL A 124 15.57 -0.06 19.48
N PRO A 125 16.38 -1.11 19.69
CA PRO A 125 17.70 -1.19 19.06
C PRO A 125 17.69 -0.98 17.54
N ASP A 126 16.68 -1.48 16.85
CA ASP A 126 16.53 -1.49 15.39
C ASP A 126 15.58 -0.40 14.85
N THR A 127 14.79 0.24 15.71
CA THR A 127 13.77 1.20 15.27
C THR A 127 13.70 2.41 16.19
N LYS A 128 13.70 3.59 15.60
CA LYS A 128 13.43 4.87 16.25
C LYS A 128 12.24 5.52 15.58
N ALA A 129 11.25 5.94 16.37
CA ALA A 129 10.08 6.61 15.83
C ALA A 129 9.59 7.72 16.76
N VAL A 130 9.04 8.75 16.15
CA VAL A 130 8.38 9.86 16.84
C VAL A 130 7.07 10.17 16.13
N SER A 131 6.01 10.37 16.89
CA SER A 131 4.72 10.79 16.36
C SER A 131 4.11 11.92 17.19
N LEU A 132 3.36 12.78 16.51
CA LEU A 132 2.58 13.86 17.09
C LEU A 132 1.17 13.83 16.51
N THR A 133 0.18 13.76 17.39
CA THR A 133 -1.24 13.77 17.01
C THR A 133 -2.01 14.79 17.83
N LYS A 134 -2.96 15.49 17.20
CA LYS A 134 -3.84 16.44 17.87
C LYS A 134 -5.19 16.55 17.17
N GLY A 135 -6.27 16.59 17.97
CA GLY A 135 -7.62 16.90 17.53
C GLY A 135 -8.11 18.22 18.12
N TYR A 136 -8.50 19.15 17.27
CA TYR A 136 -9.03 20.47 17.64
C TYR A 136 -10.54 20.51 17.46
N ALA A 137 -11.28 21.01 18.45
CA ALA A 137 -12.67 21.40 18.29
C ALA A 137 -12.74 22.82 17.71
N LEU A 138 -13.41 22.99 16.59
CA LEU A 138 -13.51 24.28 15.88
C LEU A 138 -14.64 25.19 16.42
N GLY A 139 -15.38 24.71 17.42
CA GLY A 139 -16.51 25.40 18.06
C GLY A 139 -17.73 24.48 18.17
N SER A 140 -18.82 25.00 18.76
CA SER A 140 -19.98 24.18 19.13
C SER A 140 -20.62 23.41 17.97
N ASP A 141 -20.57 23.93 16.74
CA ASP A 141 -21.18 23.28 15.57
C ASP A 141 -20.28 23.21 14.34
N LYS A 142 -19.01 23.59 14.50
CA LYS A 142 -18.05 23.66 13.38
C LYS A 142 -17.25 22.38 13.19
N GLY A 143 -17.50 21.36 14.03
CA GLY A 143 -16.82 20.08 13.93
C GLY A 143 -15.42 20.06 14.51
N PHE A 144 -14.61 19.11 14.01
CA PHE A 144 -13.28 18.81 14.54
C PHE A 144 -12.27 18.74 13.41
N LEU A 145 -11.06 19.21 13.70
CA LEU A 145 -9.90 19.09 12.84
C LEU A 145 -8.88 18.19 13.53
N ASN A 146 -8.51 17.08 12.89
CA ASN A 146 -7.47 16.18 13.38
C ASN A 146 -6.24 16.29 12.49
N ALA A 147 -5.07 16.36 13.12
CA ALA A 147 -3.79 16.34 12.42
C ALA A 147 -2.84 15.35 13.07
N SER A 148 -2.12 14.61 12.29
CA SER A 148 -1.06 13.71 12.73
C SER A 148 0.12 13.76 11.79
N ILE A 149 1.31 13.61 12.37
CA ILE A 149 2.57 13.44 11.66
C ILE A 149 3.40 12.40 12.41
N ASP A 150 4.03 11.50 11.70
CA ASP A 150 4.98 10.58 12.27
C ASP A 150 6.21 10.42 11.38
N TYR A 151 7.31 10.08 12.02
CA TYR A 151 8.55 9.69 11.38
C TYR A 151 9.10 8.43 12.06
N ALA A 152 9.54 7.48 11.27
CA ALA A 152 10.19 6.27 11.73
C ALA A 152 11.44 5.99 10.90
N ASN A 153 12.52 5.67 11.59
CA ASN A 153 13.74 5.16 11.02
C ASN A 153 14.00 3.76 11.57
N ALA A 154 14.26 2.81 10.70
CA ALA A 154 14.56 1.44 11.08
C ALA A 154 15.82 0.96 10.37
N MET A 155 16.66 0.21 11.09
CA MET A 155 17.93 -0.36 10.61
C MET A 155 17.97 -1.82 11.01
N LYS A 156 18.39 -2.69 10.10
CA LYS A 156 18.48 -4.14 10.39
C LYS A 156 19.51 -4.45 11.47
N ASP A 157 20.64 -3.77 11.42
CA ASP A 157 21.67 -3.82 12.42
C ASP A 157 22.17 -2.39 12.70
N ILE A 158 22.16 -1.98 13.95
CA ILE A 158 22.61 -0.64 14.35
C ILE A 158 24.09 -0.39 14.08
N ARG A 159 24.87 -1.47 13.95
CA ARG A 159 26.31 -1.41 13.64
C ARG A 159 26.57 -1.20 12.15
N THR A 160 25.59 -1.54 11.31
CA THR A 160 25.66 -1.43 9.86
C THR A 160 24.55 -0.51 9.37
N VAL A 161 24.91 0.60 8.76
CA VAL A 161 23.96 1.55 8.17
C VAL A 161 23.64 1.24 6.70
N GLU A 162 24.06 0.07 6.23
CA GLU A 162 23.88 -0.37 4.86
C GLU A 162 22.43 -0.71 4.56
N GLU A 163 21.67 -1.24 5.54
CA GLU A 163 20.25 -1.51 5.39
C GLU A 163 19.44 -0.58 6.30
N SER A 164 18.70 0.34 5.70
CA SER A 164 17.87 1.28 6.42
C SER A 164 16.52 1.47 5.73
N TYR A 165 15.52 1.79 6.53
CA TYR A 165 14.20 2.18 6.08
C TYR A 165 13.74 3.42 6.83
N ASP A 166 13.40 4.46 6.09
CA ASP A 166 12.85 5.70 6.59
C ASP A 166 11.42 5.86 6.13
N ARG A 167 10.55 6.34 7.02
CA ARG A 167 9.17 6.63 6.69
C ARG A 167 8.72 7.89 7.40
N GLY A 168 8.14 8.81 6.66
CA GLY A 168 7.34 9.91 7.19
C GLY A 168 5.89 9.76 6.76
N THR A 169 4.93 9.91 7.67
CA THR A 169 3.50 9.96 7.32
C THR A 169 2.86 11.23 7.84
N PHE A 170 1.82 11.67 7.17
CA PHE A 170 1.00 12.78 7.63
C PHE A 170 -0.47 12.51 7.36
N SER A 171 -1.33 13.05 8.18
CA SER A 171 -2.76 13.13 7.88
C SER A 171 -3.38 14.38 8.47
N VAL A 172 -4.34 14.95 7.73
CA VAL A 172 -5.19 16.03 8.19
C VAL A 172 -6.62 15.67 7.84
N GLY A 173 -7.50 15.67 8.83
CA GLY A 173 -8.89 15.28 8.68
C GLY A 173 -9.83 16.27 9.31
N TYR A 174 -10.96 16.52 8.65
CA TYR A 174 -12.08 17.30 9.16
C TYR A 174 -13.29 16.42 9.32
N THR A 175 -13.95 16.50 10.47
CA THR A 175 -15.16 15.74 10.79
C THR A 175 -16.22 16.69 11.33
N ASN A 176 -17.43 16.61 10.78
CA ASN A 176 -18.59 17.32 11.33
C ASN A 176 -19.88 16.51 11.14
N THR A 177 -20.87 16.81 11.98
CA THR A 177 -22.23 16.31 11.85
C THR A 177 -23.17 17.50 11.75
N PHE A 178 -23.73 17.69 10.56
CA PHE A 178 -24.70 18.74 10.28
C PHE A 178 -26.12 18.24 10.57
N ASN A 179 -27.03 19.15 10.82
CA ASN A 179 -28.47 18.89 10.99
C ASN A 179 -28.79 17.78 12.00
N ARG A 180 -28.14 17.86 13.18
CA ARG A 180 -28.12 16.81 14.23
C ARG A 180 -29.50 16.40 14.72
N ASP A 181 -30.48 17.32 14.75
CA ASP A 181 -31.79 17.11 15.38
C ASP A 181 -32.79 16.37 14.49
N ARG A 182 -32.69 16.48 13.17
CA ARG A 182 -33.69 15.95 12.26
C ARG A 182 -33.17 14.85 11.34
N THR A 183 -32.18 15.20 10.54
CA THR A 183 -31.58 14.29 9.54
C THR A 183 -30.06 14.42 9.61
N PRO A 184 -29.41 13.84 10.63
CA PRO A 184 -27.97 13.98 10.80
C PRO A 184 -27.19 13.62 9.54
N PHE A 185 -26.37 14.55 9.07
CA PHE A 185 -25.45 14.36 7.96
C PHE A 185 -24.01 14.38 8.50
N GLN A 186 -23.42 13.22 8.61
CA GLN A 186 -22.04 13.05 9.01
C GLN A 186 -21.14 13.22 7.78
N PHE A 187 -20.15 14.08 7.91
CA PHE A 187 -19.18 14.38 6.87
C PHE A 187 -17.77 14.25 7.42
N ASN A 188 -16.95 13.44 6.77
CA ASN A 188 -15.54 13.28 7.06
C ASN A 188 -14.76 13.52 5.78
N ALA A 189 -13.78 14.42 5.83
CA ALA A 189 -12.83 14.68 4.77
C ALA A 189 -11.41 14.51 5.31
N LYS A 190 -10.56 13.77 4.63
CA LYS A 190 -9.20 13.49 5.07
C LYS A 190 -8.24 13.54 3.89
N VAL A 191 -7.11 14.20 4.11
CA VAL A 191 -5.94 14.15 3.25
C VAL A 191 -4.83 13.47 4.02
N SER A 192 -4.22 12.47 3.45
CA SER A 192 -3.13 11.72 4.07
C SER A 192 -2.10 11.29 3.03
N GLY A 193 -0.90 11.04 3.50
CA GLY A 193 0.14 10.54 2.63
C GLY A 193 1.33 10.02 3.40
N TYR A 194 2.22 9.38 2.67
CA TYR A 194 3.50 8.94 3.21
C TYR A 194 4.63 9.13 2.21
N LEU A 195 5.82 9.23 2.76
CA LEU A 195 7.09 9.17 2.06
C LEU A 195 7.90 8.07 2.72
N SER A 196 8.38 7.11 1.97
CA SER A 196 9.25 6.08 2.51
C SER A 196 10.44 5.85 1.61
N ARG A 197 11.58 5.53 2.22
CA ARG A 197 12.82 5.22 1.53
C ARG A 197 13.47 4.01 2.18
N GLY A 198 13.67 2.98 1.38
CA GLY A 198 14.48 1.82 1.74
C GLY A 198 15.80 1.84 1.00
N THR A 199 16.88 1.56 1.69
CA THR A 199 18.23 1.54 1.09
C THR A 199 18.98 0.32 1.57
N THR A 200 19.57 -0.43 0.63
CA THR A 200 20.57 -1.45 0.91
C THR A 200 21.82 -1.06 0.11
N LYS A 201 22.91 -0.82 0.79
CA LYS A 201 24.21 -0.48 0.19
C LYS A 201 25.11 -1.70 0.18
N ALA A 202 26.07 -1.71 -0.73
CA ALA A 202 27.13 -2.69 -0.72
C ALA A 202 27.95 -2.59 0.55
N ASP A 203 28.34 -3.73 1.09
CA ASP A 203 29.31 -3.81 2.18
C ASP A 203 30.66 -3.31 1.66
N PRO A 204 31.24 -2.26 2.26
CA PRO A 204 32.56 -1.73 1.83
C PRO A 204 33.70 -2.74 1.98
N ASP A 205 33.55 -3.72 2.90
CA ASP A 205 34.53 -4.76 3.11
C ASP A 205 34.37 -5.94 2.13
N ASN A 206 33.27 -5.98 1.36
CA ASN A 206 32.99 -7.04 0.39
C ASN A 206 32.63 -6.47 -0.99
N ILE A 207 33.62 -5.88 -1.64
CA ILE A 207 33.47 -5.22 -2.95
C ILE A 207 32.99 -6.18 -4.06
N SER A 208 33.22 -7.49 -3.90
CA SER A 208 32.82 -8.49 -4.90
C SER A 208 31.30 -8.72 -4.96
N GLN A 209 30.56 -8.26 -3.95
CA GLN A 209 29.09 -8.34 -3.89
C GLN A 209 28.47 -6.94 -3.85
N ALA A 210 28.85 -6.07 -4.76
CA ALA A 210 28.40 -4.69 -4.84
C ALA A 210 26.91 -4.58 -5.21
N GLU A 211 26.05 -5.24 -4.43
CA GLU A 211 24.61 -5.09 -4.56
C GLU A 211 24.12 -3.82 -3.87
N ARG A 212 23.41 -3.01 -4.60
CA ARG A 212 22.76 -1.82 -4.05
C ARG A 212 21.29 -1.82 -4.45
N LYS A 213 20.42 -1.64 -3.47
CA LYS A 213 18.98 -1.54 -3.67
C LYS A 213 18.48 -0.23 -3.07
N GLU A 214 17.63 0.46 -3.81
CA GLU A 214 16.94 1.66 -3.37
C GLU A 214 15.46 1.53 -3.69
N LEU A 215 14.63 1.88 -2.73
CA LEU A 215 13.18 1.97 -2.88
C LEU A 215 12.73 3.34 -2.35
N ASP A 216 12.03 4.11 -3.16
CA ASP A 216 11.45 5.41 -2.80
C ASP A 216 9.98 5.38 -3.15
N ASP A 217 9.12 5.37 -2.14
CA ASP A 217 7.68 5.34 -2.30
C ASP A 217 7.05 6.61 -1.73
N ARG A 218 6.11 7.17 -2.47
CA ARG A 218 5.36 8.37 -2.10
C ARG A 218 3.90 8.18 -2.42
N ASN A 219 3.07 8.48 -1.46
CA ASN A 219 1.62 8.40 -1.63
C ASN A 219 0.95 9.69 -1.17
N LEU A 220 -0.09 10.05 -1.90
CA LEU A 220 -1.07 11.05 -1.50
C LEU A 220 -2.46 10.47 -1.69
N SER A 221 -3.30 10.59 -0.68
CA SER A 221 -4.68 10.10 -0.68
C SER A 221 -5.64 11.14 -0.16
N ILE A 222 -6.79 11.27 -0.81
CA ILE A 222 -7.92 12.10 -0.40
C ILE A 222 -9.09 11.16 -0.18
N ASN A 223 -9.67 11.21 1.02
CA ASN A 223 -10.82 10.42 1.40
C ASN A 223 -11.95 11.31 1.85
N LEU A 224 -13.13 11.10 1.29
CA LEU A 224 -14.39 11.72 1.72
C LEU A 224 -15.36 10.58 2.06
N ASN A 225 -15.87 10.56 3.27
CA ASN A 225 -16.83 9.55 3.66
C ASN A 225 -17.84 10.10 4.66
N GLY A 226 -18.96 9.42 4.79
CA GLY A 226 -19.95 9.77 5.78
C GLY A 226 -21.25 9.05 5.60
N SER A 227 -22.23 9.49 6.39
CA SER A 227 -23.58 8.94 6.35
C SER A 227 -24.62 10.03 6.52
N TRP A 228 -25.72 9.88 5.84
CA TRP A 228 -26.88 10.74 5.98
C TRP A 228 -28.05 9.91 6.52
N LEU A 229 -28.49 10.21 7.72
CA LEU A 229 -29.63 9.57 8.35
C LEU A 229 -30.91 10.27 7.90
N LEU A 230 -31.64 9.66 6.97
CA LEU A 230 -32.83 10.24 6.34
C LEU A 230 -34.11 10.00 7.15
N ASN A 231 -34.17 8.90 7.91
CA ASN A 231 -35.30 8.49 8.76
C ASN A 231 -36.66 8.49 8.03
N LYS A 232 -36.66 8.18 6.73
CA LYS A 232 -37.92 8.02 5.98
C LYS A 232 -38.44 6.60 6.07
N SER A 233 -39.75 6.41 5.81
CA SER A 233 -40.44 5.12 5.96
C SER A 233 -39.83 3.97 5.13
N TRP A 234 -39.15 4.27 4.05
CA TRP A 234 -38.55 3.28 3.15
C TRP A 234 -37.04 3.38 3.00
N ILE A 235 -36.43 4.50 3.35
CA ILE A 235 -34.97 4.68 3.34
C ILE A 235 -34.52 5.25 4.70
N THR A 236 -33.69 4.49 5.39
CA THR A 236 -33.22 4.84 6.72
C THR A 236 -31.97 5.70 6.65
N SER A 237 -30.99 5.27 5.87
CA SER A 237 -29.72 5.97 5.76
C SER A 237 -29.10 5.83 4.37
N LEU A 238 -28.25 6.79 4.03
CA LEU A 238 -27.40 6.78 2.86
C LEU A 238 -25.93 6.92 3.32
N LYS A 239 -25.11 5.96 3.00
CA LYS A 239 -23.67 6.01 3.23
C LYS A 239 -22.96 6.34 1.94
N TYR A 240 -21.89 7.11 2.01
CA TYR A 240 -21.08 7.45 0.85
C TYR A 240 -19.58 7.39 1.20
N VAL A 241 -18.81 6.98 0.21
CA VAL A 241 -17.35 6.96 0.27
C VAL A 241 -16.84 7.42 -1.09
N PHE A 242 -15.93 8.37 -1.08
CA PHE A 242 -15.11 8.74 -2.22
C PHE A 242 -13.65 8.73 -1.78
N ASN A 243 -12.82 8.00 -2.48
CA ASN A 243 -11.40 7.95 -2.23
C ASN A 243 -10.65 8.07 -3.54
N THR A 244 -9.59 8.88 -3.54
CA THR A 244 -8.63 8.91 -4.62
C THR A 244 -7.23 8.90 -4.05
N SER A 245 -6.36 8.09 -4.60
CA SER A 245 -4.97 7.97 -4.19
C SER A 245 -4.04 7.89 -5.38
N MET A 246 -2.86 8.47 -5.22
CA MET A 246 -1.78 8.38 -6.19
C MET A 246 -0.52 7.94 -5.46
N THR A 247 0.13 6.90 -6.00
CA THR A 247 1.35 6.35 -5.44
C THR A 247 2.44 6.35 -6.51
N ARG A 248 3.54 7.02 -6.22
CA ARG A 248 4.76 6.93 -7.01
C ARG A 248 5.72 6.00 -6.30
N GLN A 249 6.14 4.96 -6.98
CA GLN A 249 7.12 4.01 -6.48
C GLN A 249 8.29 3.96 -7.46
N TYR A 250 9.48 4.19 -6.92
CA TYR A 250 10.73 4.09 -7.66
C TYR A 250 11.62 3.05 -7.00
N ALA A 251 12.02 2.05 -7.76
CA ALA A 251 12.93 1.02 -7.32
C ALA A 251 14.16 1.00 -8.23
N ARG A 252 15.34 0.89 -7.62
CA ARG A 252 16.62 0.76 -8.31
C ARG A 252 17.42 -0.38 -7.72
N GLN A 253 17.98 -1.19 -8.57
CA GLN A 253 18.89 -2.26 -8.17
C GLN A 253 20.14 -2.24 -9.04
N GLN A 254 21.28 -2.23 -8.38
CA GLN A 254 22.59 -2.45 -9.00
C GLN A 254 23.13 -3.78 -8.51
N MET A 255 23.60 -4.60 -9.42
CA MET A 255 24.22 -5.89 -9.08
C MET A 255 25.19 -6.32 -10.18
N ALA A 256 26.14 -7.14 -9.82
CA ALA A 256 27.02 -7.80 -10.78
C ALA A 256 26.25 -8.91 -11.51
N PRO A 257 26.24 -8.94 -12.85
CA PRO A 257 25.59 -10.02 -13.57
C PRO A 257 26.39 -11.32 -13.43
N SER A 258 25.67 -12.44 -13.53
CA SER A 258 26.28 -13.76 -13.45
C SER A 258 27.02 -14.21 -14.72
N ALA A 259 26.84 -13.49 -15.82
CA ALA A 259 27.46 -13.79 -17.12
C ALA A 259 28.09 -12.53 -17.70
N LEU A 260 29.32 -12.63 -18.09
CA LEU A 260 30.16 -11.56 -18.65
C LEU A 260 30.66 -11.93 -20.06
N GLY A 261 31.03 -10.95 -20.85
CA GLY A 261 31.61 -11.14 -22.18
C GLY A 261 30.66 -11.74 -23.21
N VAL A 262 29.36 -11.48 -23.10
CA VAL A 262 28.33 -12.02 -24.00
C VAL A 262 27.86 -10.95 -24.97
N ALA A 263 27.50 -11.40 -26.18
CA ALA A 263 26.85 -10.53 -27.14
C ALA A 263 25.49 -10.01 -26.60
N ASN A 264 25.26 -8.71 -26.76
CA ASN A 264 23.98 -8.11 -26.43
C ASN A 264 22.93 -8.47 -27.51
N PRO A 265 21.95 -9.34 -27.20
CA PRO A 265 20.95 -9.76 -28.16
C PRO A 265 19.87 -8.70 -28.34
N GLY A 266 20.17 -7.55 -28.90
CA GLY A 266 19.18 -6.51 -29.21
C GLY A 266 18.12 -6.91 -30.24
N ALA A 267 18.18 -8.16 -30.75
CA ALA A 267 17.28 -8.68 -31.78
C ALA A 267 16.05 -9.37 -31.14
N LEU A 268 14.89 -9.10 -31.73
CA LEU A 268 13.61 -9.69 -31.34
C LEU A 268 13.32 -11.03 -32.04
N GLU A 269 14.01 -11.29 -33.16
CA GLU A 269 13.81 -12.48 -33.98
C GLU A 269 15.11 -13.29 -34.12
N ASN A 270 14.99 -14.56 -34.44
CA ASN A 270 16.14 -15.41 -34.71
C ASN A 270 16.84 -14.98 -36.02
N GLY A 271 18.14 -14.82 -35.98
CA GLY A 271 18.92 -14.38 -37.15
C GLY A 271 20.37 -14.07 -36.81
N GLU A 272 21.10 -13.59 -37.79
CA GLU A 272 22.46 -13.05 -37.64
C GLU A 272 22.37 -11.55 -37.52
N TYR A 273 22.96 -10.99 -36.46
CA TYR A 273 22.90 -9.56 -36.17
C TYR A 273 24.27 -9.02 -35.81
N LEU A 274 24.54 -7.80 -36.23
CA LEU A 274 25.68 -7.05 -35.72
C LEU A 274 25.36 -6.62 -34.28
N THR A 275 26.19 -7.02 -33.31
CA THR A 275 25.98 -6.72 -31.89
C THR A 275 27.26 -6.37 -31.19
N GLU A 276 27.15 -5.66 -30.06
CA GLU A 276 28.25 -5.35 -29.17
C GLU A 276 28.32 -6.37 -28.06
N PHE A 277 29.52 -6.76 -27.66
CA PHE A 277 29.72 -7.58 -26.46
C PHE A 277 29.53 -6.75 -25.18
N THR A 278 28.97 -7.36 -24.17
CA THR A 278 28.93 -6.75 -22.85
C THR A 278 30.33 -6.58 -22.30
N PRO A 279 30.61 -5.46 -21.61
CA PRO A 279 31.92 -5.28 -20.96
C PRO A 279 32.22 -6.40 -19.96
N ASP A 280 33.49 -6.69 -19.78
CA ASP A 280 33.91 -7.52 -18.64
C ASP A 280 33.79 -6.68 -17.37
N ASN A 281 33.28 -7.28 -16.30
CA ASN A 281 33.13 -6.63 -14.97
C ASN A 281 32.35 -5.31 -14.99
N TYR A 282 31.05 -5.40 -15.06
CA TYR A 282 30.15 -4.23 -14.92
C TYR A 282 29.12 -4.44 -13.83
N LEU A 283 28.56 -3.34 -13.34
CA LEU A 283 27.36 -3.34 -12.53
C LEU A 283 26.17 -3.04 -13.43
N SER A 284 25.23 -3.95 -13.47
CA SER A 284 23.94 -3.74 -14.11
C SER A 284 23.06 -2.85 -13.22
N ASP A 285 22.35 -1.89 -13.82
CA ASP A 285 21.49 -0.94 -13.14
C ASP A 285 20.07 -1.07 -13.70
N ILE A 286 19.19 -1.73 -12.96
CA ILE A 286 17.78 -1.81 -13.26
C ILE A 286 17.01 -0.77 -12.46
N ARG A 287 16.11 -0.08 -13.12
CA ARG A 287 15.20 0.90 -12.54
C ARG A 287 13.77 0.53 -12.88
N ASN A 288 12.88 0.76 -11.93
CA ASN A 288 11.45 0.57 -12.14
C ASN A 288 10.71 1.80 -11.58
N LEU A 289 9.88 2.41 -12.41
CA LEU A 289 9.07 3.56 -12.03
C LEU A 289 7.59 3.22 -12.24
N SER A 290 6.86 3.11 -11.15
CA SER A 290 5.41 2.94 -11.11
C SER A 290 4.76 4.25 -10.63
N MET A 291 3.72 4.69 -11.31
CA MET A 291 2.88 5.82 -10.94
C MET A 291 1.42 5.37 -10.98
N ALA A 292 1.03 4.64 -9.94
CA ALA A 292 -0.29 4.06 -9.83
C ALA A 292 -1.29 5.08 -9.25
N TYR A 293 -2.51 5.11 -9.80
CA TYR A 293 -3.63 5.84 -9.23
C TYR A 293 -4.80 4.90 -9.03
N TYR A 294 -5.59 5.21 -8.02
CA TYR A 294 -6.80 4.47 -7.68
C TYR A 294 -7.89 5.43 -7.21
N THR A 295 -9.06 5.34 -7.78
CA THR A 295 -10.22 6.14 -7.39
C THR A 295 -11.42 5.24 -7.19
N THR A 296 -12.09 5.38 -6.05
CA THR A 296 -13.33 4.68 -5.71
C THR A 296 -14.41 5.69 -5.35
N ALA A 297 -15.59 5.51 -5.90
CA ALA A 297 -16.81 6.16 -5.46
C ALA A 297 -17.88 5.11 -5.13
N LYS A 298 -18.39 5.13 -3.90
CA LYS A 298 -19.35 4.16 -3.40
C LYS A 298 -20.49 4.85 -2.70
N MET A 299 -21.70 4.38 -2.94
CA MET A 299 -22.91 4.84 -2.27
C MET A 299 -23.75 3.62 -1.89
N VAL A 300 -24.22 3.59 -0.64
CA VAL A 300 -25.03 2.49 -0.10
C VAL A 300 -26.24 3.07 0.59
N ALA A 301 -27.42 2.70 0.13
CA ALA A 301 -28.72 3.03 0.74
C ALA A 301 -29.17 1.87 1.63
N GLU A 302 -29.49 2.16 2.88
CA GLU A 302 -30.17 1.23 3.78
C GLU A 302 -31.67 1.44 3.70
N LEU A 303 -32.36 0.41 3.29
CA LEU A 303 -33.81 0.37 3.15
C LEU A 303 -34.41 -0.43 4.30
N SER A 304 -35.44 0.06 4.93
CA SER A 304 -36.18 -0.69 5.95
C SER A 304 -37.69 -0.53 5.72
N GLY A 305 -38.42 -1.59 5.91
CA GLY A 305 -39.85 -1.60 5.78
C GLY A 305 -40.50 -2.63 6.66
N ARG A 306 -41.72 -2.31 7.17
CA ARG A 306 -42.51 -3.25 7.94
C ARG A 306 -43.81 -3.57 7.14
N TYR A 307 -43.96 -4.83 6.84
CA TYR A 307 -45.18 -5.35 6.23
C TYR A 307 -45.87 -6.28 7.25
N GLY A 308 -46.90 -5.77 7.89
CA GLY A 308 -47.63 -6.50 8.93
C GLY A 308 -46.70 -6.82 10.11
N LYS A 309 -46.45 -8.13 10.35
CA LYS A 309 -45.57 -8.62 11.41
C LYS A 309 -44.12 -8.82 10.95
N VAL A 310 -43.85 -8.67 9.65
CA VAL A 310 -42.50 -8.92 9.10
C VAL A 310 -41.75 -7.61 8.96
N TYR A 311 -40.57 -7.56 9.53
CA TYR A 311 -39.65 -6.45 9.37
C TYR A 311 -38.56 -6.84 8.34
N ASN A 312 -38.44 -6.05 7.29
CA ASN A 312 -37.47 -6.25 6.21
C ASN A 312 -36.40 -5.16 6.29
N LYS A 313 -35.15 -5.58 6.15
CA LYS A 313 -34.01 -4.68 5.98
C LYS A 313 -33.25 -5.10 4.72
N ALA A 314 -33.02 -4.16 3.80
CA ALA A 314 -32.24 -4.36 2.60
C ALA A 314 -31.17 -3.28 2.46
N MET A 315 -30.10 -3.60 1.79
CA MET A 315 -29.06 -2.64 1.40
C MET A 315 -28.89 -2.69 -0.11
N LEU A 316 -28.91 -1.52 -0.74
CA LEU A 316 -28.61 -1.34 -2.15
C LEU A 316 -27.38 -0.44 -2.28
N GLY A 317 -26.41 -0.85 -3.05
CA GLY A 317 -25.17 -0.09 -3.23
C GLY A 317 -24.73 -0.05 -4.68
N VAL A 318 -24.05 1.04 -5.02
CA VAL A 318 -23.35 1.23 -6.28
C VAL A 318 -21.90 1.58 -5.93
N GLU A 319 -20.97 0.93 -6.60
CA GLU A 319 -19.55 1.18 -6.46
C GLU A 319 -18.93 1.35 -7.84
N TRP A 320 -18.14 2.40 -8.00
CA TRP A 320 -17.36 2.68 -9.19
C TRP A 320 -15.89 2.73 -8.80
N ASN A 321 -15.07 2.00 -9.54
CA ASN A 321 -13.63 1.91 -9.34
C ASN A 321 -12.93 2.26 -10.64
N ASN A 322 -11.89 3.08 -10.54
CA ASN A 322 -10.99 3.40 -11.62
C ASN A 322 -9.55 3.32 -11.12
N SER A 323 -8.72 2.60 -11.85
CA SER A 323 -7.29 2.46 -11.51
C SER A 323 -6.45 2.38 -12.78
N GLY A 324 -5.23 2.83 -12.67
CA GLY A 324 -4.28 2.75 -13.75
C GLY A 324 -2.86 3.08 -13.29
N ASN A 325 -1.91 2.94 -14.20
CA ASN A 325 -0.52 3.23 -13.95
C ASN A 325 0.06 4.00 -15.13
N THR A 326 0.64 5.16 -14.84
CA THR A 326 1.28 6.06 -15.81
C THR A 326 2.80 6.06 -15.68
N GLY A 327 3.37 5.13 -14.92
CA GLY A 327 4.81 4.98 -14.75
C GLY A 327 5.49 4.48 -16.02
N LYS A 328 6.82 4.65 -16.08
CA LYS A 328 7.63 4.18 -17.21
C LYS A 328 7.82 2.66 -17.21
N GLY A 329 7.49 1.96 -16.12
CA GLY A 329 7.78 0.55 -15.98
C GLY A 329 9.25 0.28 -15.68
N GLN A 330 9.72 -0.87 -16.13
CA GLN A 330 11.09 -1.32 -15.95
C GLN A 330 11.97 -0.81 -17.11
N TYR A 331 13.12 -0.29 -16.76
CA TYR A 331 14.12 0.13 -17.75
C TYR A 331 15.55 -0.11 -17.25
N TYR A 332 16.45 -0.35 -18.14
CA TYR A 332 17.86 -0.59 -17.88
C TYR A 332 18.73 -0.16 -19.09
N GLU A 333 20.01 -0.08 -18.89
CA GLU A 333 20.96 0.22 -19.94
C GLU A 333 21.22 -1.03 -20.80
N GLY A 334 20.93 -0.97 -22.09
CA GLY A 334 21.00 -2.12 -22.99
C GLY A 334 22.40 -2.74 -23.11
N VAL A 335 23.45 -1.93 -23.00
CA VAL A 335 24.85 -2.39 -23.05
C VAL A 335 25.27 -3.13 -21.77
N ARG A 336 24.54 -2.94 -20.67
CA ARG A 336 24.81 -3.54 -19.35
C ARG A 336 23.62 -4.31 -18.81
N PRO A 337 23.18 -5.37 -19.47
CA PRO A 337 22.01 -6.13 -19.07
C PRO A 337 22.25 -6.91 -17.78
N MET A 338 21.19 -7.20 -17.04
CA MET A 338 21.25 -8.00 -15.81
C MET A 338 21.38 -9.49 -16.03
N SER A 339 20.93 -10.01 -17.16
CA SER A 339 20.90 -11.45 -17.43
C SER A 339 21.52 -11.74 -18.79
N PHE A 340 21.88 -12.99 -18.95
CA PHE A 340 22.39 -13.54 -20.20
C PHE A 340 21.44 -13.34 -21.40
N ARG A 341 20.14 -13.31 -21.12
CA ARG A 341 19.08 -12.98 -22.08
C ARG A 341 18.29 -11.82 -21.51
N PRO A 342 18.71 -10.57 -21.74
CA PRO A 342 17.91 -9.44 -21.36
C PRO A 342 16.55 -9.52 -22.08
N GLU A 343 15.50 -9.18 -21.36
CA GLU A 343 14.21 -8.99 -21.99
C GLU A 343 14.37 -7.93 -23.08
N PRO A 344 13.80 -8.15 -24.27
CA PRO A 344 14.03 -7.25 -25.41
C PRO A 344 13.46 -5.84 -25.22
N PHE A 345 12.71 -5.63 -24.14
CA PHE A 345 12.11 -4.34 -23.82
C PHE A 345 12.86 -3.69 -22.66
N SER A 346 13.54 -2.60 -22.94
CA SER A 346 14.11 -1.73 -21.91
C SER A 346 13.03 -0.96 -21.15
N ASP A 347 11.92 -0.69 -21.80
CA ASP A 347 10.77 0.02 -21.26
C ASP A 347 9.53 -0.83 -21.42
N ILE A 348 9.06 -1.39 -20.32
CA ILE A 348 7.79 -2.11 -20.27
C ILE A 348 6.76 -1.15 -19.67
N PRO A 349 5.87 -0.58 -20.49
CA PRO A 349 4.80 0.26 -19.95
C PRO A 349 3.84 -0.60 -19.13
N PHE A 350 3.32 -0.03 -18.06
CA PHE A 350 2.23 -0.65 -17.33
C PHE A 350 0.96 -0.57 -18.17
N LEU A 351 0.24 -1.67 -18.25
CA LEU A 351 -1.06 -1.71 -18.91
C LEU A 351 -2.08 -1.00 -18.03
N ASN A 352 -2.84 -0.09 -18.65
CA ASN A 352 -3.95 0.61 -18.02
C ASN A 352 -5.23 -0.22 -18.11
#